data_8e0b005e3088296480163a5db3343a00
#
_entry.id   8e0b005e3088296480163a5db3343a00
#
_cell.length_a   1.000
_cell.length_b   1.000
_cell.length_c   1.000
_cell.angle_alpha   90.00
_cell.angle_beta   90.00
_cell.angle_gamma   90.00
#
_symmetry.space_group_name_H-M   'P 1'
#
loop_
_entity.id
_entity.type
_entity.pdbx_description
1 polymer ?
#
loop_
_entity_poly.entity_id
_entity_poly.type
_entity_poly.pdbx_seq_one_letter_code
_entity_poly.pdbx_strand_id
1 'polypeptide(L)'
;YNVSNGFWDAIYADGENILAAPIKLHIDGAPLQETSFAVNQLTPHNIQCTSVLGLPGLKVESHQDYDYDGMCKVTLRFHPEKRLDLQKVWLEIPLRNEVVSLMHSVGNVMKKNPAMILPEGEGRLWHSLMAPEGRLGKINYRPYIWLGGIYRGLSWFAQSDQHLSLDEDSTAMEIHREKDRLFLRIFLVNTPASWEKTFELVMGF
;
A
#
# COMPACT_ATOMS: atom_id res chain seq x y z
N TYR A 1 -5.37 9.31 -13.29
CA TYR A 1 -5.53 7.94 -12.75
C TYR A 1 -6.36 7.08 -13.69
N ASN A 2 -5.97 5.83 -13.87
CA ASN A 2 -6.83 4.79 -14.42
C ASN A 2 -7.10 3.79 -13.31
N VAL A 3 -8.36 3.46 -13.08
CA VAL A 3 -8.80 2.60 -11.99
C VAL A 3 -9.49 1.37 -12.56
N SER A 4 -9.00 0.20 -12.22
CA SER A 4 -9.70 -1.08 -12.28
C SER A 4 -9.28 -1.90 -11.06
N ASN A 5 -9.98 -2.94 -10.71
CA ASN A 5 -9.65 -3.77 -9.53
C ASN A 5 -9.63 -3.03 -8.18
N GLY A 6 -10.41 -1.96 -8.02
CA GLY A 6 -10.53 -1.21 -6.78
C GLY A 6 -9.30 -0.42 -6.35
N PHE A 7 -8.24 -0.43 -7.18
CA PHE A 7 -7.04 0.36 -7.06
C PHE A 7 -6.65 0.92 -8.45
N TRP A 8 -5.44 1.44 -8.59
CA TRP A 8 -4.99 2.03 -9.84
C TRP A 8 -4.30 1.02 -10.74
N ASP A 9 -4.66 1.06 -12.02
CA ASP A 9 -3.88 0.44 -13.11
C ASP A 9 -2.74 1.34 -13.56
N ALA A 10 -2.95 2.65 -13.47
CA ALA A 10 -1.96 3.66 -13.84
C ALA A 10 -2.11 4.93 -13.00
N ILE A 11 -0.98 5.51 -12.63
CA ILE A 11 -0.86 6.84 -12.01
C ILE A 11 0.06 7.66 -12.90
N TYR A 12 -0.42 8.79 -13.40
CA TYR A 12 0.36 9.66 -14.27
C TYR A 12 0.90 10.86 -13.49
N ALA A 13 2.21 11.08 -13.56
CA ALA A 13 2.88 12.27 -13.08
C ALA A 13 3.66 12.87 -14.26
N ASP A 14 3.41 14.13 -14.59
CA ASP A 14 3.96 14.81 -15.78
C ASP A 14 3.77 14.03 -17.08
N GLY A 15 2.59 13.40 -17.26
CA GLY A 15 2.23 12.65 -18.45
C GLY A 15 2.84 11.24 -18.55
N GLU A 16 3.68 10.82 -17.60
CA GLU A 16 4.25 9.49 -17.57
C GLU A 16 3.61 8.61 -16.50
N ASN A 17 3.28 7.37 -16.86
CA ASN A 17 2.80 6.39 -15.91
C ASN A 17 3.95 5.95 -14.99
N ILE A 18 3.78 6.12 -13.67
CA ILE A 18 4.77 5.72 -12.67
C ILE A 18 4.62 4.28 -12.20
N LEU A 19 3.46 3.65 -12.48
CA LEU A 19 3.24 2.24 -12.15
C LEU A 19 3.77 1.33 -13.26
N ALA A 20 4.39 0.22 -12.86
CA ALA A 20 4.82 -0.85 -13.74
C ALA A 20 3.72 -1.89 -14.00
N ALA A 21 2.74 -1.98 -13.11
CA ALA A 21 1.57 -2.83 -13.19
C ALA A 21 0.49 -2.31 -12.22
N PRO A 22 -0.76 -2.82 -12.29
CA PRO A 22 -1.81 -2.44 -11.34
C PRO A 22 -1.44 -2.70 -9.88
N ILE A 23 -1.86 -1.78 -8.99
CA ILE A 23 -1.79 -1.98 -7.54
C ILE A 23 -2.75 -3.10 -7.15
N LYS A 24 -2.34 -3.99 -6.26
CA LYS A 24 -3.14 -5.14 -5.83
C LYS A 24 -3.07 -5.37 -4.33
N LEU A 25 -4.20 -5.77 -3.76
CA LEU A 25 -4.26 -6.33 -2.41
C LEU A 25 -4.29 -7.86 -2.51
N HIS A 26 -3.31 -8.50 -1.89
CA HIS A 26 -3.15 -9.96 -1.88
C HIS A 26 -3.55 -10.52 -0.52
N ILE A 27 -4.25 -11.65 -0.55
CA ILE A 27 -4.63 -12.42 0.63
C ILE A 27 -4.15 -13.86 0.43
N ASP A 28 -3.21 -14.30 1.25
CA ASP A 28 -2.55 -15.61 1.18
C ASP A 28 -2.07 -15.97 -0.25
N GLY A 29 -1.52 -14.98 -0.95
CA GLY A 29 -0.99 -15.11 -2.30
C GLY A 29 -2.00 -14.88 -3.43
N ALA A 30 -3.31 -14.85 -3.15
CA ALA A 30 -4.33 -14.56 -4.15
C ALA A 30 -4.66 -13.07 -4.17
N PRO A 31 -4.61 -12.38 -5.33
CA PRO A 31 -5.08 -11.01 -5.43
C PRO A 31 -6.61 -10.96 -5.34
N LEU A 32 -7.14 -9.94 -4.65
CA LEU A 32 -8.57 -9.65 -4.69
C LEU A 32 -9.03 -9.34 -6.11
N GLN A 33 -10.22 -9.79 -6.46
CA GLN A 33 -10.83 -9.53 -7.75
C GLN A 33 -11.93 -8.48 -7.62
N GLU A 34 -11.95 -7.49 -8.53
CA GLU A 34 -13.03 -6.55 -8.61
C GLU A 34 -14.29 -7.21 -9.18
N THR A 35 -15.41 -6.98 -8.52
CA THR A 35 -16.73 -7.47 -8.96
C THR A 35 -17.64 -6.33 -9.41
N SER A 36 -17.39 -5.09 -8.99
CA SER A 36 -18.10 -3.90 -9.45
C SER A 36 -17.28 -2.64 -9.20
N PHE A 37 -17.51 -1.63 -10.06
CA PHE A 37 -16.95 -0.29 -9.97
C PHE A 37 -18.00 0.76 -10.30
N ALA A 38 -18.03 1.87 -9.57
CA ALA A 38 -18.89 3.00 -9.83
C ALA A 38 -18.18 4.33 -9.55
N VAL A 39 -18.42 5.32 -10.38
CA VAL A 39 -18.09 6.72 -10.11
C VAL A 39 -19.33 7.38 -9.49
N ASN A 40 -19.22 7.77 -8.22
CA ASN A 40 -20.34 8.30 -7.44
C ASN A 40 -20.44 9.82 -7.57
N GLN A 41 -19.28 10.48 -7.69
CA GLN A 41 -19.17 11.92 -7.84
C GLN A 41 -18.04 12.25 -8.82
N LEU A 42 -18.31 13.23 -9.68
CA LEU A 42 -17.33 13.78 -10.61
C LEU A 42 -17.51 15.30 -10.66
N THR A 43 -16.57 16.03 -10.06
CA THR A 43 -16.52 17.50 -10.10
C THR A 43 -15.14 17.95 -10.55
N PRO A 44 -14.94 19.24 -10.89
CA PRO A 44 -13.61 19.75 -11.23
C PRO A 44 -12.57 19.61 -10.12
N HIS A 45 -13.00 19.43 -8.87
CA HIS A 45 -12.13 19.46 -7.70
C HIS A 45 -12.05 18.12 -6.97
N ASN A 46 -13.01 17.22 -7.21
CA ASN A 46 -13.11 15.97 -6.46
C ASN A 46 -13.77 14.87 -7.28
N ILE A 47 -13.23 13.67 -7.18
CA ILE A 47 -13.81 12.45 -7.78
C ILE A 47 -13.97 11.42 -6.67
N GLN A 48 -15.17 10.85 -6.55
CA GLN A 48 -15.44 9.77 -5.63
C GLN A 48 -15.83 8.50 -6.38
N CYS A 49 -15.13 7.42 -6.06
CA CYS A 49 -15.38 6.11 -6.64
C CYS A 49 -15.65 5.07 -5.55
N THR A 50 -16.39 4.05 -5.91
CA THR A 50 -16.56 2.85 -5.08
C THR A 50 -16.28 1.61 -5.91
N SER A 51 -15.62 0.64 -5.31
CA SER A 51 -15.42 -0.70 -5.88
C SER A 51 -15.80 -1.76 -4.86
N VAL A 52 -16.26 -2.89 -5.35
CA VAL A 52 -16.39 -4.10 -4.55
C VAL A 52 -15.39 -5.11 -5.05
N LEU A 53 -14.58 -5.59 -4.14
CA LEU A 53 -13.56 -6.60 -4.36
C LEU A 53 -13.91 -7.84 -3.55
N GLY A 54 -13.42 -9.01 -3.93
CA GLY A 54 -13.68 -10.19 -3.14
C GLY A 54 -12.84 -11.39 -3.51
N LEU A 55 -12.96 -12.37 -2.64
CA LEU A 55 -12.58 -13.76 -2.82
C LEU A 55 -13.57 -14.61 -2.02
N PRO A 56 -13.62 -15.93 -2.19
CA PRO A 56 -14.55 -16.79 -1.46
C PRO A 56 -14.45 -16.58 0.07
N GLY A 57 -15.55 -16.12 0.69
CA GLY A 57 -15.66 -15.87 2.13
C GLY A 57 -15.24 -14.47 2.60
N LEU A 58 -14.83 -13.59 1.68
CA LEU A 58 -14.48 -12.20 2.00
C LEU A 58 -14.97 -11.24 0.91
N LYS A 59 -15.74 -10.24 1.32
CA LYS A 59 -16.06 -9.05 0.52
C LYS A 59 -15.28 -7.86 1.05
N VAL A 60 -14.73 -7.03 0.15
CA VAL A 60 -14.06 -5.77 0.50
C VAL A 60 -14.67 -4.64 -0.32
N GLU A 61 -15.16 -3.60 0.36
CA GLU A 61 -15.61 -2.37 -0.26
C GLU A 61 -14.47 -1.36 -0.21
N SER A 62 -14.12 -0.79 -1.37
CA SER A 62 -13.14 0.28 -1.51
C SER A 62 -13.86 1.59 -1.85
N HIS A 63 -13.72 2.59 -0.99
CA HIS A 63 -14.15 3.96 -1.24
C HIS A 63 -12.91 4.80 -1.50
N GLN A 64 -12.88 5.45 -2.66
CA GLN A 64 -11.76 6.26 -3.11
C GLN A 64 -12.23 7.69 -3.28
N ASP A 65 -11.49 8.62 -2.68
CA ASP A 65 -11.77 10.06 -2.70
C ASP A 65 -10.52 10.77 -3.22
N TYR A 66 -10.61 11.27 -4.46
CA TYR A 66 -9.53 11.94 -5.18
C TYR A 66 -9.70 13.44 -5.08
N ASP A 67 -8.69 14.13 -4.60
CA ASP A 67 -8.65 15.59 -4.59
C ASP A 67 -7.88 16.12 -5.83
N TYR A 68 -8.11 17.37 -6.16
CA TYR A 68 -7.50 18.04 -7.32
C TYR A 68 -5.97 18.19 -7.22
N ASP A 69 -5.42 18.16 -6.01
CA ASP A 69 -3.98 18.25 -5.75
C ASP A 69 -3.23 16.94 -5.97
N GLY A 70 -3.96 15.87 -6.33
CA GLY A 70 -3.42 14.55 -6.59
C GLY A 70 -3.43 13.61 -5.38
N MET A 71 -3.89 14.07 -4.21
CA MET A 71 -4.11 13.19 -3.06
C MET A 71 -5.30 12.27 -3.31
N CYS A 72 -5.16 11.01 -2.94
CA CYS A 72 -6.27 10.08 -2.90
C CYS A 72 -6.37 9.41 -1.52
N LYS A 73 -7.54 9.54 -0.89
CA LYS A 73 -7.91 8.78 0.30
C LYS A 73 -8.62 7.50 -0.11
N VAL A 74 -8.15 6.38 0.40
CA VAL A 74 -8.78 5.06 0.21
C VAL A 74 -9.26 4.52 1.54
N THR A 75 -10.54 4.20 1.63
CA THR A 75 -11.14 3.48 2.77
C THR A 75 -11.50 2.08 2.31
N LEU A 76 -10.87 1.07 2.89
CA LEU A 76 -11.17 -0.33 2.66
C LEU A 76 -12.01 -0.86 3.82
N ARG A 77 -13.21 -1.35 3.52
CA ARG A 77 -14.08 -2.01 4.50
C ARG A 77 -14.13 -3.50 4.21
N PHE A 78 -13.61 -4.29 5.15
CA PHE A 78 -13.53 -5.75 5.06
C PHE A 78 -14.75 -6.37 5.72
N HIS A 79 -15.41 -7.28 4.99
CA HIS A 79 -16.60 -8.01 5.45
C HIS A 79 -16.35 -9.51 5.35
N PRO A 80 -15.72 -10.15 6.36
CA PRO A 80 -15.62 -11.60 6.40
C PRO A 80 -17.03 -12.20 6.56
N GLU A 81 -17.40 -13.17 5.71
CA GLU A 81 -18.70 -13.87 5.81
C GLU A 81 -18.73 -14.86 6.99
N LYS A 82 -17.56 -15.34 7.35
CA LYS A 82 -17.29 -16.23 8.48
C LYS A 82 -15.87 -15.98 8.97
N ARG A 83 -15.47 -16.65 10.04
CA ARG A 83 -14.07 -16.64 10.47
C ARG A 83 -13.15 -16.99 9.31
N LEU A 84 -12.22 -16.12 9.03
CA LEU A 84 -11.20 -16.26 7.98
C LEU A 84 -9.82 -16.28 8.65
N ASP A 85 -9.18 -17.44 8.68
CA ASP A 85 -7.82 -17.60 9.18
C ASP A 85 -6.84 -17.26 8.07
N LEU A 86 -5.88 -16.37 8.37
CA LEU A 86 -4.98 -15.74 7.40
C LEU A 86 -3.53 -15.94 7.83
N GLN A 87 -2.66 -16.12 6.86
CA GLN A 87 -1.22 -16.18 7.07
C GLN A 87 -0.54 -14.87 6.65
N LYS A 88 -1.00 -14.29 5.52
CA LYS A 88 -0.34 -13.13 4.93
C LYS A 88 -1.30 -12.28 4.12
N VAL A 89 -1.33 -10.97 4.40
CA VAL A 89 -2.08 -9.98 3.62
C VAL A 89 -1.18 -8.80 3.34
N TRP A 90 -1.07 -8.38 2.07
CA TRP A 90 -0.24 -7.23 1.71
C TRP A 90 -0.81 -6.45 0.52
N LEU A 91 -0.63 -5.15 0.58
CA LEU A 91 -0.78 -4.26 -0.56
C LEU A 91 0.51 -4.28 -1.36
N GLU A 92 0.43 -4.52 -2.66
CA GLU A 92 1.55 -4.49 -3.60
C GLU A 92 1.42 -3.31 -4.55
N ILE A 93 2.42 -2.45 -4.55
CA ILE A 93 2.52 -1.26 -5.39
C ILE A 93 3.71 -1.44 -6.32
N PRO A 94 3.48 -1.87 -7.57
CA PRO A 94 4.54 -2.06 -8.55
C PRO A 94 4.88 -0.73 -9.23
N LEU A 95 6.09 -0.24 -9.02
CA LEU A 95 6.61 1.00 -9.61
C LEU A 95 7.60 0.69 -10.73
N ARG A 96 7.67 1.57 -11.72
CA ARG A 96 8.69 1.50 -12.78
C ARG A 96 10.04 1.83 -12.18
N ASN A 97 11.03 0.97 -12.45
CA ASN A 97 12.35 1.09 -11.84
C ASN A 97 13.06 2.41 -12.19
N GLU A 98 12.84 2.94 -13.40
CA GLU A 98 13.41 4.21 -13.84
C GLU A 98 12.83 5.45 -13.13
N VAL A 99 11.67 5.31 -12.48
CA VAL A 99 11.04 6.40 -11.74
C VAL A 99 11.59 6.51 -10.32
N VAL A 100 12.10 5.40 -9.76
CA VAL A 100 12.39 5.30 -8.33
C VAL A 100 13.89 5.05 -8.10
N SER A 101 14.57 6.05 -7.59
CA SER A 101 15.96 5.96 -7.13
C SER A 101 16.14 6.31 -5.65
N LEU A 102 15.14 6.93 -5.05
CA LEU A 102 15.17 7.46 -3.69
C LEU A 102 14.02 6.89 -2.86
N MET A 103 14.26 6.75 -1.57
CA MET A 103 13.22 6.48 -0.59
C MET A 103 13.31 7.40 0.62
N HIS A 104 12.16 7.69 1.23
CA HIS A 104 12.04 8.31 2.52
C HIS A 104 10.89 7.66 3.29
N SER A 105 11.10 7.33 4.55
CA SER A 105 10.06 6.81 5.44
C SER A 105 10.13 7.50 6.79
N VAL A 106 9.02 7.54 7.53
CA VAL A 106 9.07 7.98 8.92
C VAL A 106 9.84 6.97 9.76
N GLY A 107 10.59 7.50 10.73
CA GLY A 107 11.27 6.71 11.75
C GLY A 107 10.46 6.61 13.05
N ASN A 108 10.96 5.84 14.00
CA ASN A 108 10.37 5.76 15.33
C ASN A 108 10.63 7.00 16.19
N VAL A 109 11.53 7.88 15.77
CA VAL A 109 11.83 9.16 16.40
C VAL A 109 11.89 10.23 15.33
N MET A 110 11.31 11.38 15.58
CA MET A 110 11.24 12.51 14.63
C MET A 110 12.60 12.96 14.07
N LYS A 111 13.71 12.53 14.65
CA LYS A 111 15.06 12.96 14.25
C LYS A 111 15.82 11.98 13.34
N LYS A 112 15.30 10.77 13.09
CA LYS A 112 16.02 9.73 12.33
C LYS A 112 15.08 9.02 11.36
N ASN A 113 14.54 9.75 10.42
CA ASN A 113 13.78 9.15 9.33
C ASN A 113 14.73 8.43 8.37
N PRO A 114 14.45 7.18 7.99
CA PRO A 114 15.19 6.53 6.91
C PRO A 114 15.01 7.30 5.61
N ALA A 115 16.11 7.76 5.06
CA ALA A 115 16.16 8.39 3.74
C ALA A 115 17.43 7.92 3.05
N MET A 116 17.32 7.40 1.83
CA MET A 116 18.46 6.83 1.13
C MET A 116 18.26 6.78 -0.38
N ILE A 117 19.37 6.68 -1.10
CA ILE A 117 19.38 6.19 -2.48
C ILE A 117 19.20 4.68 -2.41
N LEU A 118 18.26 4.15 -3.17
CA LEU A 118 18.03 2.70 -3.21
C LEU A 118 19.25 1.99 -3.80
N PRO A 119 19.72 0.88 -3.20
CA PRO A 119 20.82 0.10 -3.75
C PRO A 119 20.54 -0.40 -5.18
N GLU A 120 21.58 -0.58 -5.95
CA GLU A 120 21.52 -1.29 -7.22
C GLU A 120 21.32 -2.80 -7.00
N GLY A 121 20.95 -3.52 -8.08
CA GLY A 121 20.75 -4.96 -8.06
C GLY A 121 19.31 -5.39 -7.84
N GLU A 122 19.11 -6.68 -7.81
CA GLU A 122 17.80 -7.35 -7.62
C GLU A 122 17.61 -7.87 -6.18
N GLY A 123 16.40 -8.25 -5.86
CA GLY A 123 16.03 -8.78 -4.56
C GLY A 123 15.50 -7.72 -3.61
N ARG A 124 15.52 -8.01 -2.31
CA ARG A 124 15.02 -7.12 -1.27
C ARG A 124 16.04 -6.02 -0.97
N LEU A 125 15.74 -4.79 -1.37
CA LEU A 125 16.62 -3.62 -1.24
C LEU A 125 16.51 -2.98 0.14
N TRP A 126 15.31 -3.00 0.73
CA TRP A 126 15.02 -2.42 2.04
C TRP A 126 13.85 -3.12 2.70
N HIS A 127 13.81 -3.11 4.02
CA HIS A 127 12.64 -3.53 4.81
C HIS A 127 12.57 -2.80 6.15
N SER A 128 11.40 -2.75 6.75
CA SER A 128 11.12 -1.96 7.95
C SER A 128 11.91 -2.39 9.19
N LEU A 129 12.45 -3.61 9.21
CA LEU A 129 13.34 -4.08 10.29
C LEU A 129 14.76 -3.53 10.17
N MET A 130 15.17 -2.99 9.00
CA MET A 130 16.45 -2.28 8.81
C MET A 130 16.36 -0.86 9.38
N ALA A 131 15.88 -0.71 10.62
CA ALA A 131 15.81 0.60 11.24
C ALA A 131 17.20 1.02 11.74
N PRO A 132 17.57 2.31 11.59
CA PRO A 132 18.69 2.85 12.36
C PRO A 132 18.42 2.70 13.85
N GLU A 133 19.50 2.63 14.65
CA GLU A 133 19.46 2.46 16.10
C GLU A 133 18.39 3.34 16.77
N GLY A 134 17.65 2.76 17.72
CA GLY A 134 16.66 3.48 18.53
C GLY A 134 15.21 3.22 18.12
N ARG A 135 14.80 1.96 18.04
CA ARG A 135 13.37 1.59 17.93
C ARG A 135 12.61 2.11 19.15
N LEU A 136 11.67 3.03 18.94
CA LEU A 136 10.62 3.31 19.90
C LEU A 136 9.41 2.45 19.56
N GLY A 137 9.15 1.44 20.40
CA GLY A 137 7.98 0.55 20.23
C GLY A 137 8.32 -0.81 19.66
N LYS A 138 7.39 -1.72 19.83
CA LYS A 138 7.51 -3.15 19.51
C LYS A 138 7.23 -3.45 18.03
N ILE A 139 6.51 -2.58 17.32
CA ILE A 139 6.06 -2.79 15.95
C ILE A 139 6.95 -1.97 15.01
N ASN A 140 7.41 -2.59 13.94
CA ASN A 140 8.21 -1.91 12.92
C ASN A 140 7.35 -1.28 11.80
N TYR A 141 6.06 -1.12 12.04
CA TYR A 141 5.13 -0.44 11.16
C TYR A 141 5.43 1.06 11.07
N ARG A 142 5.37 1.56 9.83
CA ARG A 142 5.62 2.97 9.52
C ARG A 142 4.45 3.52 8.72
N PRO A 143 3.70 4.49 9.26
CA PRO A 143 2.48 5.00 8.62
C PRO A 143 2.75 5.93 7.43
N TYR A 144 3.98 6.04 6.97
CA TYR A 144 4.35 6.86 5.81
C TYR A 144 5.62 6.34 5.15
N ILE A 145 5.57 6.26 3.82
CA ILE A 145 6.73 6.06 2.96
C ILE A 145 6.54 6.80 1.64
N TRP A 146 7.61 7.42 1.16
CA TRP A 146 7.71 8.01 -0.17
C TRP A 146 8.77 7.27 -0.97
N LEU A 147 8.46 7.01 -2.24
CA LEU A 147 9.35 6.42 -3.22
C LEU A 147 9.33 7.26 -4.49
N GLY A 148 10.49 7.63 -5.01
CA GLY A 148 10.54 8.44 -6.22
C GLY A 148 11.94 8.75 -6.70
N GLY A 149 12.01 9.66 -7.64
CA GLY A 149 13.22 10.27 -8.18
C GLY A 149 13.22 11.77 -7.89
N ILE A 150 14.00 12.52 -8.70
CA ILE A 150 14.15 13.97 -8.51
C ILE A 150 12.86 14.73 -8.88
N TYR A 151 12.10 14.23 -9.84
CA TYR A 151 10.97 14.98 -10.42
C TYR A 151 9.60 14.43 -10.04
N ARG A 152 9.51 13.15 -9.69
CA ARG A 152 8.23 12.47 -9.45
C ARG A 152 8.38 11.32 -8.47
N GLY A 153 7.30 10.94 -7.83
CA GLY A 153 7.25 9.83 -6.89
C GLY A 153 5.84 9.56 -6.42
N LEU A 154 5.74 8.59 -5.54
CA LEU A 154 4.50 8.19 -4.88
C LEU A 154 4.72 8.18 -3.37
N SER A 155 3.81 8.81 -2.65
CA SER A 155 3.67 8.62 -1.21
C SER A 155 2.62 7.57 -0.93
N TRP A 156 2.83 6.81 0.12
CA TRP A 156 1.79 6.04 0.78
C TRP A 156 1.77 6.37 2.26
N PHE A 157 0.58 6.51 2.83
CA PHE A 157 0.41 6.75 4.25
C PHE A 157 -0.87 6.08 4.77
N ALA A 158 -0.92 5.81 6.07
CA ALA A 158 -2.09 5.22 6.72
C ALA A 158 -2.46 5.96 7.99
N GLN A 159 -3.75 5.92 8.31
CA GLN A 159 -4.31 6.63 9.46
C GLN A 159 -3.94 5.95 10.78
N SER A 160 -3.88 4.63 10.81
CA SER A 160 -3.55 3.87 12.02
C SER A 160 -3.00 2.48 11.70
N ASP A 161 -2.50 1.81 12.72
CA ASP A 161 -2.06 0.40 12.71
C ASP A 161 -3.13 -0.56 13.27
N GLN A 162 -4.34 -0.08 13.51
CA GLN A 162 -5.45 -0.92 13.96
C GLN A 162 -5.75 -2.02 12.93
N HIS A 163 -6.07 -3.22 13.43
CA HIS A 163 -6.35 -4.40 12.62
C HIS A 163 -5.17 -4.98 11.83
N LEU A 164 -3.95 -4.43 11.99
CA LEU A 164 -2.75 -5.07 11.47
C LEU A 164 -2.35 -6.23 12.38
N SER A 165 -1.85 -7.31 11.79
CA SER A 165 -1.26 -8.43 12.52
C SER A 165 0.21 -8.54 12.18
N LEU A 166 1.02 -7.87 12.97
CA LEU A 166 2.47 -7.74 12.85
C LEU A 166 3.10 -7.94 14.23
N ASP A 167 4.19 -8.65 14.32
CA ASP A 167 5.00 -8.77 15.54
C ASP A 167 6.33 -7.99 15.40
N GLU A 168 7.17 -8.06 16.44
CA GLU A 168 8.46 -7.36 16.46
C GLU A 168 9.43 -7.84 15.38
N ASP A 169 9.33 -9.09 14.98
CA ASP A 169 10.23 -9.77 14.04
C ASP A 169 9.64 -9.85 12.62
N SER A 170 8.36 -9.53 12.45
CA SER A 170 7.72 -9.52 11.14
C SER A 170 7.96 -8.22 10.39
N THR A 171 8.28 -8.33 9.11
CA THR A 171 8.41 -7.16 8.23
C THR A 171 7.05 -6.53 8.00
N ALA A 172 6.92 -5.23 8.31
CA ALA A 172 5.72 -4.44 8.02
C ALA A 172 5.72 -3.85 6.60
N MET A 173 6.90 -3.54 6.08
CA MET A 173 7.07 -2.97 4.75
C MET A 173 8.38 -3.45 4.13
N GLU A 174 8.39 -3.66 2.83
CA GLU A 174 9.62 -3.96 2.09
C GLU A 174 9.62 -3.33 0.70
N ILE A 175 10.83 -3.06 0.21
CA ILE A 175 11.11 -2.66 -1.17
C ILE A 175 11.89 -3.79 -1.81
N HIS A 176 11.36 -4.30 -2.91
CA HIS A 176 11.92 -5.42 -3.65
C HIS A 176 12.06 -5.05 -5.13
N ARG A 177 13.19 -5.40 -5.77
CA ARG A 177 13.40 -5.16 -7.20
C ARG A 177 13.49 -6.48 -7.96
N GLU A 178 12.70 -6.58 -9.03
CA GLU A 178 12.72 -7.69 -9.98
C GLU A 178 12.84 -7.13 -11.40
N LYS A 179 13.96 -7.33 -12.03
CA LYS A 179 14.25 -6.80 -13.38
C LYS A 179 14.02 -5.28 -13.48
N ASP A 180 13.02 -4.89 -14.27
CA ASP A 180 12.62 -3.52 -14.57
C ASP A 180 11.54 -2.95 -13.62
N ARG A 181 11.16 -3.70 -12.57
CA ARG A 181 10.10 -3.34 -11.63
C ARG A 181 10.62 -3.24 -10.22
N LEU A 182 10.06 -2.28 -9.50
CA LEU A 182 10.27 -2.11 -8.08
C LEU A 182 8.92 -2.26 -7.37
N PHE A 183 8.86 -3.11 -6.37
CA PHE A 183 7.66 -3.37 -5.59
C PHE A 183 7.79 -2.76 -4.21
N LEU A 184 6.86 -1.89 -3.85
CA LEU A 184 6.60 -1.57 -2.44
C LEU A 184 5.52 -2.53 -1.96
N ARG A 185 5.83 -3.34 -0.95
CA ARG A 185 4.87 -4.21 -0.26
C ARG A 185 4.63 -3.70 1.14
N ILE A 186 3.36 -3.55 1.49
CA ILE A 186 2.90 -3.10 2.80
C ILE A 186 2.06 -4.22 3.39
N PHE A 187 2.56 -4.84 4.46
CA PHE A 187 1.90 -5.97 5.08
C PHE A 187 0.87 -5.50 6.09
N LEU A 188 -0.36 -5.98 5.92
CA LEU A 188 -1.46 -5.82 6.87
C LEU A 188 -1.49 -7.00 7.84
N VAL A 189 -1.17 -8.19 7.34
CA VAL A 189 -0.99 -9.43 8.11
C VAL A 189 0.32 -10.05 7.66
N ASN A 190 1.25 -10.26 8.57
CA ASN A 190 2.50 -10.99 8.35
C ASN A 190 2.85 -11.90 9.54
N THR A 191 1.87 -12.14 10.40
CA THR A 191 1.78 -13.18 11.42
C THR A 191 0.38 -13.76 11.38
N PRO A 192 0.18 -15.05 11.71
CA PRO A 192 -1.14 -15.66 11.65
C PRO A 192 -2.20 -14.85 12.37
N ALA A 193 -3.32 -14.60 11.71
CA ALA A 193 -4.43 -13.80 12.21
C ALA A 193 -5.77 -14.41 11.84
N SER A 194 -6.84 -13.97 12.51
CA SER A 194 -8.21 -14.34 12.16
C SER A 194 -9.06 -13.08 12.04
N TRP A 195 -9.78 -12.97 10.94
CA TRP A 195 -10.79 -11.94 10.74
C TRP A 195 -12.19 -12.54 10.91
N GLU A 196 -12.98 -11.98 11.80
CA GLU A 196 -14.33 -12.47 12.12
C GLU A 196 -15.39 -11.37 12.04
N LYS A 197 -14.98 -10.13 12.14
CA LYS A 197 -15.86 -8.96 12.19
C LYS A 197 -15.50 -7.98 11.10
N THR A 198 -16.47 -7.20 10.68
CA THR A 198 -16.25 -6.06 9.78
C THR A 198 -15.33 -5.03 10.43
N PHE A 199 -14.37 -4.51 9.67
CA PHE A 199 -13.48 -3.44 10.07
C PHE A 199 -13.07 -2.57 8.89
N GLU A 200 -12.49 -1.42 9.16
CA GLU A 200 -12.02 -0.48 8.15
C GLU A 200 -10.51 -0.23 8.28
N LEU A 201 -9.87 -0.04 7.13
CA LEU A 201 -8.52 0.53 7.02
C LEU A 201 -8.59 1.78 6.15
N VAL A 202 -7.95 2.84 6.61
CA VAL A 202 -7.87 4.11 5.88
C VAL A 202 -6.42 4.39 5.54
N MET A 203 -6.17 4.61 4.25
CA MET A 203 -4.85 4.94 3.71
C MET A 203 -4.95 6.05 2.67
N GLY A 204 -3.82 6.61 2.29
CA GLY A 204 -3.74 7.62 1.25
C GLY A 204 -2.50 7.45 0.37
N PHE A 205 -2.55 8.13 -0.76
CA PHE A 205 -1.51 8.15 -1.78
C PHE A 205 -1.30 9.56 -2.29
#